data_3576ba444878b8bd375c68f9f0a9f067
#
_entry.id   3576ba444878b8bd375c68f9f0a9f067
#
_cell.length_a   1.000
_cell.length_b   1.000
_cell.length_c   1.000
_cell.angle_alpha   90.00
_cell.angle_beta   90.00
_cell.angle_gamma   90.00
#
_symmetry.space_group_name_H-M   'P 1'
#
loop_
_entity.id
_entity.type
_entity.pdbx_description
1 polymer ?
#
loop_
_entity_poly.entity_id
_entity_poly.type
_entity_poly.pdbx_seq_one_letter_code
_entity_poly.pdbx_strand_id
1 'polypeptide(L)'
;MDGQKSSNSISPRDLYEKLGTAQAPILIDVRKPADFAASDRCIVAAFHRAPDDIARWSKELPAGRPVVVHCVRGGQTSQTAAAALAAAGHDAAYLEGGITAWSEAGLPTRRKLAVATGKWVTRERPKIDRIACPWLISRFIDPNAQFIYVPDARVLAVAKETGAIPYDVKGVEYTHEGERCSFDTIVRIHDIHDPALDRLATIVRGADTSRHDLAEQCGGLFAISLGLSANFADDHAMLKHGMVMYDALYTWCRSLQAETHNWPATKPLPQAAV
;
A
#
# COMPACT_ATOMS: atom_id res chain seq x y z
N MET A 1 6.10 -3.95 -42.99
CA MET A 1 6.39 -2.79 -42.07
C MET A 1 5.64 -3.05 -40.77
N ASP A 2 6.29 -3.82 -39.93
CA ASP A 2 5.68 -4.19 -38.63
C ASP A 2 5.69 -2.97 -37.71
N GLY A 3 4.49 -2.44 -37.48
CA GLY A 3 4.29 -1.37 -36.49
C GLY A 3 4.69 -1.86 -35.10
N GLN A 4 5.88 -1.48 -34.70
CA GLN A 4 6.39 -1.66 -33.36
C GLN A 4 5.39 -1.00 -32.39
N LYS A 5 4.53 -1.79 -31.79
CA LYS A 5 3.75 -1.37 -30.62
C LYS A 5 4.74 -1.00 -29.52
N SER A 6 5.04 0.26 -29.39
CA SER A 6 5.64 0.82 -28.20
C SER A 6 4.59 0.74 -27.11
N SER A 7 4.39 -0.41 -26.52
CA SER A 7 3.42 -0.58 -25.47
C SER A 7 4.08 -0.42 -24.11
N ASN A 8 4.33 0.81 -23.71
CA ASN A 8 4.53 1.12 -22.31
C ASN A 8 3.16 1.18 -21.62
N SER A 9 2.36 0.11 -21.71
CA SER A 9 1.07 0.01 -21.04
C SER A 9 1.02 -1.22 -20.13
N ILE A 10 0.19 -1.17 -19.13
CA ILE A 10 -0.08 -2.28 -18.22
C ILE A 10 -1.59 -2.44 -18.05
N SER A 11 -2.07 -3.69 -18.06
CA SER A 11 -3.48 -3.96 -17.79
C SER A 11 -3.83 -3.75 -16.31
N PRO A 12 -5.12 -3.49 -15.97
CA PRO A 12 -5.54 -3.39 -14.58
C PRO A 12 -5.20 -4.63 -13.73
N ARG A 13 -5.36 -5.84 -14.28
CA ARG A 13 -5.06 -7.09 -13.57
C ARG A 13 -3.57 -7.28 -13.34
N ASP A 14 -2.73 -7.04 -14.35
CA ASP A 14 -1.28 -7.17 -14.21
C ASP A 14 -0.71 -6.15 -13.22
N LEU A 15 -1.30 -4.96 -13.15
CA LEU A 15 -0.94 -3.97 -12.14
C LEU A 15 -1.37 -4.43 -10.74
N TYR A 16 -2.60 -4.93 -10.59
CA TYR A 16 -3.10 -5.41 -9.29
C TYR A 16 -2.22 -6.53 -8.71
N GLU A 17 -1.74 -7.46 -9.55
CA GLU A 17 -0.84 -8.52 -9.11
C GLU A 17 0.48 -8.01 -8.53
N LYS A 18 0.92 -6.81 -8.92
CA LYS A 18 2.14 -6.16 -8.40
C LYS A 18 1.90 -5.34 -7.14
N LEU A 19 0.66 -4.92 -6.85
CA LEU A 19 0.36 -4.11 -5.68
C LEU A 19 0.47 -4.89 -4.37
N GLY A 20 0.60 -4.17 -3.26
CA GLY A 20 0.67 -4.74 -1.92
C GLY A 20 1.98 -5.43 -1.58
N THR A 21 3.04 -5.22 -2.37
CA THR A 21 4.38 -5.78 -2.14
C THR A 21 5.48 -4.72 -2.36
N ALA A 22 6.72 -5.06 -1.97
CA ALA A 22 7.87 -4.19 -2.21
C ALA A 22 8.18 -3.97 -3.71
N GLN A 23 7.75 -4.88 -4.58
CA GLN A 23 7.92 -4.80 -6.03
C GLN A 23 6.86 -3.92 -6.71
N ALA A 24 5.90 -3.40 -5.97
CA ALA A 24 4.88 -2.52 -6.52
C ALA A 24 5.52 -1.33 -7.25
N PRO A 25 5.07 -1.00 -8.47
CA PRO A 25 5.53 0.21 -9.14
C PRO A 25 5.10 1.45 -8.35
N ILE A 26 5.76 2.57 -8.62
CA ILE A 26 5.29 3.88 -8.17
C ILE A 26 4.03 4.20 -8.99
N LEU A 27 2.88 4.31 -8.33
CA LEU A 27 1.62 4.57 -9.00
C LEU A 27 1.23 6.04 -8.85
N ILE A 28 1.10 6.74 -9.98
CA ILE A 28 0.84 8.18 -10.01
C ILE A 28 -0.48 8.46 -10.72
N ASP A 29 -1.37 9.15 -10.04
CA ASP A 29 -2.61 9.68 -10.59
C ASP A 29 -2.31 11.02 -11.29
N VAL A 30 -2.32 11.03 -12.60
CA VAL A 30 -2.10 12.23 -13.43
C VAL A 30 -3.40 12.79 -13.98
N ARG A 31 -4.55 12.56 -13.31
CA ARG A 31 -5.80 13.24 -13.68
C ARG A 31 -5.61 14.75 -13.62
N LYS A 32 -6.22 15.46 -14.56
CA LYS A 32 -6.29 16.93 -14.49
C LYS A 32 -6.95 17.36 -13.18
N PRO A 33 -6.61 18.53 -12.63
CA PRO A 33 -7.15 18.97 -11.33
C PRO A 33 -8.68 18.91 -11.23
N ALA A 34 -9.41 19.27 -12.29
CA ALA A 34 -10.86 19.18 -12.31
C ALA A 34 -11.38 17.73 -12.24
N ASP A 35 -10.80 16.81 -13.01
CA ASP A 35 -11.17 15.39 -13.02
C ASP A 35 -10.82 14.74 -11.68
N PHE A 36 -9.66 15.12 -11.11
CA PHE A 36 -9.27 14.64 -9.79
C PHE A 36 -10.23 15.14 -8.71
N ALA A 37 -10.61 16.42 -8.73
CA ALA A 37 -11.54 17.00 -7.76
C ALA A 37 -12.95 16.40 -7.87
N ALA A 38 -13.41 16.06 -9.07
CA ALA A 38 -14.75 15.52 -9.33
C ALA A 38 -15.00 14.11 -8.78
N SER A 39 -13.95 13.38 -8.39
CA SER A 39 -14.08 12.02 -7.82
C SER A 39 -13.57 12.00 -6.39
N ASP A 40 -14.25 11.28 -5.51
CA ASP A 40 -13.79 10.99 -4.14
C ASP A 40 -12.90 9.75 -4.04
N ARG A 41 -12.65 9.06 -5.16
CA ARG A 41 -11.90 7.79 -5.24
C ARG A 41 -10.53 7.97 -5.89
N CYS A 42 -9.56 7.18 -5.39
CA CYS A 42 -8.25 6.95 -5.98
C CYS A 42 -7.97 5.45 -6.06
N ILE A 43 -7.14 5.03 -6.99
CA ILE A 43 -6.55 3.68 -6.94
C ILE A 43 -5.69 3.60 -5.67
N VAL A 44 -5.72 2.46 -4.98
CA VAL A 44 -4.89 2.24 -3.79
C VAL A 44 -3.41 2.47 -4.12
N ALA A 45 -2.63 2.98 -3.18
CA ALA A 45 -1.22 3.36 -3.34
C ALA A 45 -0.95 4.50 -4.34
N ALA A 46 -1.93 4.98 -5.10
CA ALA A 46 -1.72 6.10 -6.01
C ALA A 46 -1.65 7.44 -5.24
N PHE A 47 -0.73 8.29 -5.66
CA PHE A 47 -0.69 9.69 -5.23
C PHE A 47 -0.82 10.62 -6.45
N HIS A 48 -1.46 11.76 -6.24
CA HIS A 48 -1.76 12.69 -7.33
C HIS A 48 -0.59 13.61 -7.62
N ARG A 49 -0.29 13.78 -8.92
CA ARG A 49 0.66 14.77 -9.45
C ARG A 49 0.05 15.42 -10.68
N ALA A 50 0.08 16.75 -10.73
CA ALA A 50 -0.43 17.49 -11.89
C ALA A 50 0.33 17.10 -13.17
N PRO A 51 -0.37 16.77 -14.27
CA PRO A 51 0.28 16.35 -15.50
C PRO A 51 1.13 17.45 -16.14
N ASP A 52 0.82 18.71 -15.90
CA ASP A 52 1.53 19.86 -16.48
C ASP A 52 2.91 20.09 -15.85
N ASP A 53 3.18 19.50 -14.67
CA ASP A 53 4.41 19.69 -13.89
C ASP A 53 5.39 18.50 -13.97
N ILE A 54 5.23 17.60 -14.94
CA ILE A 54 6.02 16.35 -15.05
C ILE A 54 7.52 16.63 -15.03
N ALA A 55 7.99 17.63 -15.76
CA ALA A 55 9.41 17.99 -15.84
C ALA A 55 10.02 18.36 -14.48
N ARG A 56 9.20 18.80 -13.51
CA ARG A 56 9.59 19.09 -12.15
C ARG A 56 9.57 17.84 -11.28
N TRP A 57 8.40 17.23 -11.12
CA TRP A 57 8.25 16.16 -10.14
C TRP A 57 8.86 14.82 -10.59
N SER A 58 9.12 14.60 -11.88
CA SER A 58 9.86 13.40 -12.32
C SER A 58 11.25 13.29 -11.68
N LYS A 59 11.90 14.41 -11.39
CA LYS A 59 13.22 14.46 -10.74
C LYS A 59 13.17 14.05 -9.25
N GLU A 60 11.99 14.06 -8.64
CA GLU A 60 11.76 13.66 -7.25
C GLU A 60 11.53 12.15 -7.10
N LEU A 61 11.33 11.45 -8.23
CA LEU A 61 11.06 10.01 -8.20
C LEU A 61 12.36 9.22 -7.97
N PRO A 62 12.32 8.20 -7.12
CA PRO A 62 13.48 7.34 -6.89
C PRO A 62 13.86 6.60 -8.18
N ALA A 63 15.17 6.54 -8.46
CA ALA A 63 15.69 5.77 -9.57
C ALA A 63 15.47 4.26 -9.39
N GLY A 64 15.37 3.53 -10.50
CA GLY A 64 15.33 2.06 -10.51
C GLY A 64 13.99 1.42 -10.12
N ARG A 65 12.96 2.20 -9.78
CA ARG A 65 11.60 1.66 -9.59
C ARG A 65 10.72 1.93 -10.81
N PRO A 66 10.00 0.91 -11.30
CA PRO A 66 9.01 1.13 -12.35
C PRO A 66 7.95 2.15 -11.93
N VAL A 67 7.48 2.95 -12.87
CA VAL A 67 6.45 3.97 -12.65
C VAL A 67 5.25 3.64 -13.51
N VAL A 68 4.06 3.62 -12.92
CA VAL A 68 2.81 3.51 -13.66
C VAL A 68 2.00 4.78 -13.44
N VAL A 69 1.59 5.41 -14.53
CA VAL A 69 0.72 6.58 -14.46
C VAL A 69 -0.69 6.23 -14.93
N HIS A 70 -1.70 6.83 -14.33
CA HIS A 70 -3.07 6.68 -14.80
C HIS A 70 -3.80 8.02 -14.84
N CYS A 71 -4.74 8.14 -15.77
CA CYS A 71 -5.75 9.20 -15.77
C CYS A 71 -7.15 8.59 -15.64
N VAL A 72 -8.19 9.27 -16.13
CA VAL A 72 -9.58 8.75 -16.07
C VAL A 72 -9.74 7.49 -16.92
N ARG A 73 -9.34 7.54 -18.21
CA ARG A 73 -9.60 6.47 -19.19
C ARG A 73 -8.35 5.93 -19.90
N GLY A 74 -7.15 6.12 -19.35
CA GLY A 74 -5.91 5.68 -20.01
C GLY A 74 -5.59 6.36 -21.35
N GLY A 75 -6.19 7.53 -21.59
CA GLY A 75 -6.03 8.29 -22.84
C GLY A 75 -4.80 9.19 -22.85
N GLN A 76 -4.86 10.24 -23.71
CA GLN A 76 -3.73 11.11 -24.02
C GLN A 76 -2.98 11.64 -22.80
N THR A 77 -3.67 12.01 -21.73
CA THR A 77 -3.03 12.56 -20.52
C THR A 77 -2.03 11.59 -19.90
N SER A 78 -2.43 10.32 -19.66
CA SER A 78 -1.52 9.32 -19.08
C SER A 78 -0.50 8.79 -20.08
N GLN A 79 -0.83 8.69 -21.35
CA GLN A 79 0.11 8.28 -22.40
C GLN A 79 1.23 9.30 -22.59
N THR A 80 0.89 10.59 -22.64
CA THR A 80 1.88 11.69 -22.72
C THR A 80 2.73 11.72 -21.45
N ALA A 81 2.13 11.50 -20.26
CA ALA A 81 2.85 11.45 -19.02
C ALA A 81 3.85 10.27 -18.97
N ALA A 82 3.44 9.09 -19.38
CA ALA A 82 4.33 7.92 -19.47
C ALA A 82 5.49 8.14 -20.46
N ALA A 83 5.21 8.72 -21.63
CA ALA A 83 6.24 9.05 -22.61
C ALA A 83 7.25 10.09 -22.09
N ALA A 84 6.77 11.13 -21.39
CA ALA A 84 7.64 12.14 -20.78
C ALA A 84 8.54 11.56 -19.67
N LEU A 85 7.99 10.66 -18.83
CA LEU A 85 8.77 9.94 -17.83
C LEU A 85 9.82 9.01 -18.44
N ALA A 86 9.47 8.29 -19.50
CA ALA A 86 10.41 7.45 -20.25
C ALA A 86 11.54 8.28 -20.86
N ALA A 87 11.23 9.45 -21.44
CA ALA A 87 12.22 10.38 -21.95
C ALA A 87 13.12 10.95 -20.84
N ALA A 88 12.64 11.03 -19.60
CA ALA A 88 13.41 11.41 -18.42
C ALA A 88 14.22 10.25 -17.80
N GLY A 89 14.19 9.05 -18.41
CA GLY A 89 14.98 7.90 -17.98
C GLY A 89 14.30 6.95 -16.99
N HIS A 90 12.99 7.10 -16.76
CA HIS A 90 12.23 6.18 -15.90
C HIS A 90 11.69 4.99 -16.72
N ASP A 91 11.62 3.81 -16.09
CA ASP A 91 10.83 2.68 -16.60
C ASP A 91 9.34 2.99 -16.34
N ALA A 92 8.69 3.59 -17.35
CA ALA A 92 7.37 4.16 -17.19
C ALA A 92 6.34 3.52 -18.13
N ALA A 93 5.17 3.21 -17.58
CA ALA A 93 4.01 2.70 -18.31
C ALA A 93 2.74 3.50 -17.92
N TYR A 94 1.69 3.41 -18.74
CA TYR A 94 0.37 3.92 -18.39
C TYR A 94 -0.62 2.76 -18.16
N LEU A 95 -1.59 2.98 -17.28
CA LEU A 95 -2.66 2.04 -16.99
C LEU A 95 -3.71 2.07 -18.11
N GLU A 96 -3.94 0.94 -18.76
CA GLU A 96 -4.96 0.76 -19.78
C GLU A 96 -6.34 1.02 -19.21
N GLY A 97 -7.15 1.85 -19.90
CA GLY A 97 -8.47 2.25 -19.45
C GLY A 97 -8.52 3.12 -18.18
N GLY A 98 -7.37 3.41 -17.58
CA GLY A 98 -7.24 4.28 -16.41
C GLY A 98 -8.03 3.81 -15.19
N ILE A 99 -8.40 4.75 -14.30
CA ILE A 99 -9.19 4.43 -13.10
C ILE A 99 -10.59 3.89 -13.44
N THR A 100 -11.13 4.20 -14.62
CA THR A 100 -12.44 3.69 -15.07
C THR A 100 -12.37 2.17 -15.23
N ALA A 101 -11.46 1.65 -16.07
CA ALA A 101 -11.32 0.21 -16.28
C ALA A 101 -10.87 -0.51 -15.00
N TRP A 102 -10.07 0.13 -14.16
CA TRP A 102 -9.71 -0.38 -12.83
C TRP A 102 -10.93 -0.63 -11.96
N SER A 103 -11.84 0.35 -11.89
CA SER A 103 -13.08 0.27 -11.09
C SER A 103 -14.08 -0.72 -11.70
N GLU A 104 -14.23 -0.76 -13.03
CA GLU A 104 -15.07 -1.72 -13.73
C GLU A 104 -14.61 -3.17 -13.53
N ALA A 105 -13.31 -3.38 -13.37
CA ALA A 105 -12.75 -4.69 -13.04
C ALA A 105 -12.93 -5.07 -11.54
N GLY A 106 -13.58 -4.22 -10.73
CA GLY A 106 -13.79 -4.46 -9.30
C GLY A 106 -12.51 -4.41 -8.46
N LEU A 107 -11.45 -3.76 -8.96
CA LEU A 107 -10.16 -3.70 -8.30
C LEU A 107 -10.13 -2.59 -7.21
N PRO A 108 -9.28 -2.72 -6.19
CA PRO A 108 -9.36 -1.90 -4.99
C PRO A 108 -9.07 -0.42 -5.24
N THR A 109 -10.00 0.41 -4.81
CA THR A 109 -9.85 1.84 -4.70
C THR A 109 -9.96 2.27 -3.25
N ARG A 110 -9.50 3.47 -2.94
CA ARG A 110 -9.68 4.09 -1.62
C ARG A 110 -10.38 5.43 -1.73
N ARG A 111 -11.00 5.85 -0.63
CA ARG A 111 -11.49 7.22 -0.49
C ARG A 111 -10.32 8.20 -0.47
N LYS A 112 -10.46 9.34 -1.14
CA LYS A 112 -9.55 10.47 -0.96
C LYS A 112 -9.81 11.10 0.42
N LEU A 113 -8.85 11.00 1.30
CA LEU A 113 -8.87 11.75 2.55
C LEU A 113 -7.91 12.93 2.43
N ALA A 114 -8.26 14.02 3.06
CA ALA A 114 -7.39 15.19 3.19
C ALA A 114 -6.29 14.92 4.23
N VAL A 115 -5.52 13.84 4.05
CA VAL A 115 -4.39 13.50 4.93
C VAL A 115 -3.19 14.31 4.49
N ALA A 116 -2.95 15.41 5.17
CA ALA A 116 -2.01 16.43 4.74
C ALA A 116 -0.54 16.13 5.07
N THR A 117 -0.22 15.16 5.93
CA THR A 117 1.11 15.17 6.56
C THR A 117 2.02 13.98 6.23
N GLY A 118 1.50 12.88 5.73
CA GLY A 118 2.28 11.66 5.50
C GLY A 118 2.97 11.10 6.75
N LYS A 119 2.77 11.70 7.93
CA LYS A 119 3.40 11.27 9.19
C LYS A 119 2.37 10.57 10.07
N TRP A 120 2.78 9.45 10.65
CA TRP A 120 1.98 8.64 11.54
C TRP A 120 2.74 8.36 12.82
N VAL A 121 2.07 8.37 13.97
CA VAL A 121 2.71 8.17 15.26
C VAL A 121 1.96 7.17 16.11
N THR A 122 2.71 6.26 16.75
CA THR A 122 2.17 5.28 17.69
C THR A 122 3.18 4.94 18.78
N ARG A 123 2.84 3.95 19.60
CA ARG A 123 3.68 3.48 20.70
C ARG A 123 4.89 2.72 20.19
N GLU A 124 6.02 2.90 20.84
CA GLU A 124 7.25 2.11 20.65
C GLU A 124 7.02 0.62 20.91
N ARG A 125 8.00 -0.21 20.54
CA ARG A 125 7.95 -1.68 20.64
C ARG A 125 6.73 -2.25 19.92
N PRO A 126 6.55 -1.98 18.62
CA PRO A 126 5.38 -2.39 17.87
C PRO A 126 5.29 -3.91 17.78
N LYS A 127 4.05 -4.41 17.85
CA LYS A 127 3.68 -5.80 17.63
C LYS A 127 2.43 -5.82 16.75
N ILE A 128 2.19 -6.93 16.09
CA ILE A 128 0.99 -7.25 15.30
C ILE A 128 0.40 -6.02 14.59
N ASP A 129 -0.56 -5.35 15.19
CA ASP A 129 -1.31 -4.25 14.60
C ASP A 129 -0.45 -3.02 14.30
N ARG A 130 0.51 -2.69 15.20
CA ARG A 130 1.47 -1.59 15.00
C ARG A 130 2.59 -1.91 13.99
N ILE A 131 2.59 -3.13 13.40
CA ILE A 131 3.37 -3.52 12.23
C ILE A 131 2.46 -3.59 11.00
N ALA A 132 1.26 -4.15 11.15
CA ALA A 132 0.28 -4.29 10.09
C ALA A 132 -0.23 -2.95 9.56
N CYS A 133 -0.53 -2.00 10.46
CA CYS A 133 -1.00 -0.67 10.08
C CYS A 133 0.02 0.10 9.24
N PRO A 134 1.32 0.21 9.60
CA PRO A 134 2.34 0.76 8.72
C PRO A 134 2.43 0.08 7.36
N TRP A 135 2.30 -1.24 7.30
CA TRP A 135 2.27 -1.97 6.05
C TRP A 135 1.07 -1.56 5.18
N LEU A 136 -0.14 -1.58 5.75
CA LEU A 136 -1.37 -1.18 5.06
C LEU A 136 -1.28 0.26 4.54
N ILE A 137 -0.83 1.17 5.39
CA ILE A 137 -0.66 2.58 5.05
C ILE A 137 0.31 2.73 3.88
N SER A 138 1.49 2.12 3.98
CA SER A 138 2.53 2.25 2.95
C SER A 138 2.18 1.57 1.63
N ARG A 139 1.43 0.45 1.66
CA ARG A 139 1.11 -0.34 0.47
C ARG A 139 -0.19 0.08 -0.22
N PHE A 140 -1.12 0.70 0.50
CA PHE A 140 -2.47 0.98 -0.02
C PHE A 140 -2.89 2.45 0.06
N ILE A 141 -2.28 3.25 0.95
CA ILE A 141 -2.76 4.59 1.24
C ILE A 141 -1.74 5.64 0.83
N ASP A 142 -0.57 5.63 1.45
CA ASP A 142 0.51 6.60 1.22
C ASP A 142 1.88 5.92 1.17
N PRO A 143 2.42 5.68 -0.03
CA PRO A 143 3.75 5.06 -0.19
C PRO A 143 4.90 5.87 0.42
N ASN A 144 4.68 7.14 0.75
CA ASN A 144 5.67 8.03 1.34
C ASN A 144 5.46 8.23 2.84
N ALA A 145 4.58 7.44 3.47
CA ALA A 145 4.28 7.53 4.88
C ALA A 145 5.52 7.36 5.75
N GLN A 146 5.64 8.22 6.78
CA GLN A 146 6.69 8.18 7.78
C GLN A 146 6.09 7.77 9.12
N PHE A 147 6.71 6.83 9.80
CA PHE A 147 6.23 6.32 11.08
C PHE A 147 7.13 6.80 12.21
N ILE A 148 6.50 7.23 13.31
CA ILE A 148 7.16 7.73 14.51
C ILE A 148 6.74 6.81 15.66
N TYR A 149 7.72 6.23 16.35
CA TYR A 149 7.51 5.38 17.51
C TYR A 149 7.99 6.10 18.77
N VAL A 150 7.13 6.21 19.77
CA VAL A 150 7.43 6.94 21.01
C VAL A 150 6.78 6.24 22.22
N PRO A 151 7.23 6.49 23.45
CA PRO A 151 6.54 6.03 24.64
C PRO A 151 5.05 6.40 24.63
N ASP A 152 4.18 5.51 25.14
CA ASP A 152 2.71 5.66 25.11
C ASP A 152 2.24 7.04 25.56
N ALA A 153 2.75 7.52 26.68
CA ALA A 153 2.39 8.83 27.25
C ALA A 153 2.77 10.03 26.34
N ARG A 154 3.63 9.83 25.33
CA ARG A 154 4.11 10.89 24.43
C ARG A 154 3.36 10.94 23.10
N VAL A 155 2.60 9.90 22.72
CA VAL A 155 1.99 9.77 21.38
C VAL A 155 1.15 10.99 21.03
N LEU A 156 0.21 11.39 21.90
CA LEU A 156 -0.69 12.52 21.61
C LEU A 156 0.04 13.87 21.60
N ALA A 157 1.07 14.04 22.43
CA ALA A 157 1.89 15.24 22.44
C ALA A 157 2.68 15.35 21.12
N VAL A 158 3.35 14.28 20.71
CA VAL A 158 4.12 14.24 19.45
C VAL A 158 3.21 14.39 18.22
N ALA A 159 2.00 13.81 18.26
CA ALA A 159 1.01 14.03 17.20
C ALA A 159 0.70 15.53 17.04
N LYS A 160 0.46 16.24 18.13
CA LYS A 160 0.19 17.68 18.14
C LYS A 160 1.40 18.51 17.70
N GLU A 161 2.59 18.15 18.16
CA GLU A 161 3.85 18.87 17.84
C GLU A 161 4.27 18.75 16.37
N THR A 162 4.05 17.57 15.77
CA THR A 162 4.54 17.24 14.42
C THR A 162 3.47 17.25 13.34
N GLY A 163 2.19 17.34 13.72
CA GLY A 163 1.05 17.14 12.85
C GLY A 163 0.88 15.68 12.40
N ALA A 164 1.55 14.73 13.05
CA ALA A 164 1.42 13.31 12.72
C ALA A 164 0.04 12.78 13.14
N ILE A 165 -0.46 11.81 12.38
CA ILE A 165 -1.72 11.12 12.66
C ILE A 165 -1.46 10.05 13.72
N PRO A 166 -2.10 10.13 14.90
CA PRO A 166 -1.96 9.09 15.90
C PRO A 166 -2.80 7.87 15.55
N TYR A 167 -2.24 6.67 15.75
CA TYR A 167 -2.96 5.41 15.52
C TYR A 167 -2.64 4.37 16.61
N ASP A 168 -3.55 3.43 16.78
CA ASP A 168 -3.48 2.33 17.76
C ASP A 168 -3.20 2.81 19.19
N VAL A 169 -3.84 3.90 19.58
CA VAL A 169 -3.89 4.42 20.96
C VAL A 169 -5.32 4.79 21.33
N LYS A 170 -5.62 4.76 22.61
CA LYS A 170 -6.98 5.06 23.10
C LYS A 170 -7.38 6.51 22.80
N GLY A 171 -8.61 6.69 22.31
CA GLY A 171 -9.20 8.02 22.14
C GLY A 171 -8.86 8.73 20.83
N VAL A 172 -8.26 8.03 19.86
CA VAL A 172 -8.03 8.54 18.51
C VAL A 172 -8.93 7.86 17.48
N GLU A 173 -9.02 8.43 16.28
CA GLU A 173 -9.88 7.91 15.21
C GLU A 173 -9.39 6.55 14.68
N TYR A 174 -8.08 6.40 14.49
CA TYR A 174 -7.44 5.19 13.94
C TYR A 174 -7.07 4.20 15.04
N THR A 175 -8.07 3.68 15.76
CA THR A 175 -7.87 2.74 16.86
C THR A 175 -8.91 1.61 16.81
N HIS A 176 -8.86 0.72 17.80
CA HIS A 176 -9.83 -0.37 17.92
C HIS A 176 -11.27 0.13 18.01
N GLU A 177 -12.20 -0.58 17.34
CA GLU A 177 -13.64 -0.35 17.40
C GLU A 177 -14.37 -1.65 17.74
N GLY A 178 -14.82 -1.78 18.99
CA GLY A 178 -15.44 -3.02 19.47
C GLY A 178 -14.48 -4.20 19.40
N GLU A 179 -14.84 -5.23 18.64
CA GLU A 179 -14.00 -6.41 18.43
C GLU A 179 -12.97 -6.24 17.27
N ARG A 180 -12.99 -5.11 16.58
CA ARG A 180 -12.10 -4.82 15.46
C ARG A 180 -10.83 -4.16 15.93
N CYS A 181 -9.70 -4.52 15.34
CA CYS A 181 -8.41 -3.90 15.61
C CYS A 181 -8.19 -2.63 14.75
N SER A 182 -7.11 -1.90 15.00
CA SER A 182 -6.81 -0.65 14.29
C SER A 182 -6.62 -0.85 12.80
N PHE A 183 -6.12 -2.01 12.38
CA PHE A 183 -6.03 -2.38 10.96
C PHE A 183 -7.40 -2.38 10.28
N ASP A 184 -8.40 -3.03 10.88
CA ASP A 184 -9.79 -3.03 10.39
C ASP A 184 -10.34 -1.61 10.27
N THR A 185 -10.08 -0.78 11.28
CA THR A 185 -10.53 0.62 11.34
C THR A 185 -9.93 1.45 10.19
N ILE A 186 -8.63 1.28 9.92
CA ILE A 186 -7.97 1.95 8.80
C ILE A 186 -8.59 1.53 7.46
N VAL A 187 -8.80 0.24 7.23
CA VAL A 187 -9.47 -0.29 6.01
C VAL A 187 -10.85 0.36 5.83
N ARG A 188 -11.64 0.42 6.90
CA ARG A 188 -12.98 1.00 6.91
C ARG A 188 -12.98 2.52 6.64
N ILE A 189 -12.12 3.28 7.31
CA ILE A 189 -12.05 4.75 7.14
C ILE A 189 -11.66 5.10 5.71
N HIS A 190 -10.68 4.38 5.15
CA HIS A 190 -10.25 4.58 3.77
C HIS A 190 -11.16 3.92 2.73
N ASP A 191 -12.17 3.19 3.19
CA ASP A 191 -13.17 2.53 2.35
C ASP A 191 -12.51 1.68 1.25
N ILE A 192 -11.61 0.80 1.68
CA ILE A 192 -10.86 -0.11 0.80
C ILE A 192 -11.60 -1.44 0.75
N HIS A 193 -11.96 -1.89 -0.45
CA HIS A 193 -12.59 -3.19 -0.69
C HIS A 193 -11.65 -4.07 -1.51
N ASP A 194 -11.07 -5.07 -0.86
CA ASP A 194 -10.18 -6.06 -1.47
C ASP A 194 -10.33 -7.40 -0.71
N PRO A 195 -10.82 -8.46 -1.36
CA PRO A 195 -11.02 -9.74 -0.69
C PRO A 195 -9.76 -10.34 -0.06
N ALA A 196 -8.57 -10.06 -0.61
CA ALA A 196 -7.31 -10.49 -0.01
C ALA A 196 -6.99 -9.70 1.26
N LEU A 197 -7.29 -8.40 1.25
CA LEU A 197 -7.13 -7.55 2.41
C LEU A 197 -8.13 -7.90 3.53
N ASP A 198 -9.36 -8.28 3.20
CA ASP A 198 -10.36 -8.74 4.17
C ASP A 198 -9.91 -10.01 4.89
N ARG A 199 -9.30 -10.97 4.15
CA ARG A 199 -8.69 -12.16 4.76
C ARG A 199 -7.53 -11.80 5.68
N LEU A 200 -6.64 -10.93 5.21
CA LEU A 200 -5.52 -10.44 6.01
C LEU A 200 -6.00 -9.74 7.27
N ALA A 201 -7.03 -8.89 7.18
CA ALA A 201 -7.63 -8.20 8.32
C ALA A 201 -8.17 -9.18 9.36
N THR A 202 -8.78 -10.29 8.94
CA THR A 202 -9.24 -11.35 9.84
C THR A 202 -8.08 -12.00 10.59
N ILE A 203 -6.96 -12.27 9.90
CA ILE A 203 -5.75 -12.86 10.50
C ILE A 203 -5.12 -11.88 11.50
N VAL A 204 -4.96 -10.60 11.11
CA VAL A 204 -4.40 -9.55 11.96
C VAL A 204 -5.25 -9.37 13.21
N ARG A 205 -6.57 -9.22 13.05
CA ARG A 205 -7.50 -9.08 14.17
C ARG A 205 -7.42 -10.26 15.13
N GLY A 206 -7.43 -11.49 14.61
CA GLY A 206 -7.35 -12.69 15.46
C GLY A 206 -6.04 -12.77 16.22
N ALA A 207 -4.92 -12.41 15.63
CA ALA A 207 -3.63 -12.35 16.31
C ALA A 207 -3.59 -11.24 17.37
N ASP A 208 -4.12 -10.06 17.05
CA ASP A 208 -4.03 -8.86 17.90
C ASP A 208 -4.99 -8.89 19.10
N THR A 209 -6.18 -9.48 18.92
CA THR A 209 -7.22 -9.55 19.95
C THR A 209 -7.26 -10.89 20.70
N SER A 210 -6.23 -11.74 20.52
CA SER A 210 -6.18 -13.09 21.11
C SER A 210 -7.33 -14.02 20.68
N ARG A 211 -7.94 -13.75 19.54
CA ARG A 211 -9.00 -14.56 18.93
C ARG A 211 -8.40 -15.45 17.84
N HIS A 212 -7.50 -16.36 18.25
CA HIS A 212 -6.81 -17.25 17.32
C HIS A 212 -7.74 -18.25 16.62
N ASP A 213 -8.99 -18.33 17.05
CA ASP A 213 -10.06 -19.10 16.43
C ASP A 213 -10.57 -18.50 15.10
N LEU A 214 -10.28 -17.23 14.80
CA LEU A 214 -10.75 -16.55 13.59
C LEU A 214 -10.10 -17.06 12.30
N ALA A 215 -8.84 -17.49 12.35
CA ALA A 215 -8.12 -18.10 11.24
C ALA A 215 -6.91 -18.91 11.76
N GLU A 216 -6.56 -19.98 11.07
CA GLU A 216 -5.43 -20.86 11.44
C GLU A 216 -4.10 -20.12 11.52
N GLN A 217 -3.93 -19.07 10.74
CA GLN A 217 -2.71 -18.26 10.64
C GLN A 217 -2.52 -17.30 11.82
N CYS A 218 -3.55 -17.05 12.64
CA CYS A 218 -3.50 -16.05 13.73
C CYS A 218 -2.39 -16.37 14.74
N GLY A 219 -2.28 -17.62 15.18
CA GLY A 219 -1.24 -18.05 16.12
C GLY A 219 0.18 -17.92 15.58
N GLY A 220 0.36 -18.20 14.28
CA GLY A 220 1.63 -18.04 13.59
C GLY A 220 2.04 -16.56 13.50
N LEU A 221 1.13 -15.69 13.07
CA LEU A 221 1.36 -14.26 13.01
C LEU A 221 1.67 -13.66 14.39
N PHE A 222 0.93 -14.07 15.42
CA PHE A 222 1.19 -13.68 16.81
C PHE A 222 2.62 -14.03 17.23
N ALA A 223 3.04 -15.30 17.07
CA ALA A 223 4.35 -15.77 17.49
C ALA A 223 5.49 -15.04 16.74
N ILE A 224 5.38 -14.88 15.41
CA ILE A 224 6.40 -14.20 14.61
C ILE A 224 6.49 -12.72 14.97
N SER A 225 5.37 -12.04 15.17
CA SER A 225 5.34 -10.62 15.55
C SER A 225 6.00 -10.35 16.90
N LEU A 226 5.77 -11.23 17.90
CA LEU A 226 6.44 -11.13 19.18
C LEU A 226 7.95 -11.41 19.08
N GLY A 227 8.33 -12.42 18.28
CA GLY A 227 9.73 -12.73 18.01
C GLY A 227 10.48 -11.58 17.35
N LEU A 228 9.88 -10.94 16.33
CA LEU A 228 10.45 -9.75 15.70
C LEU A 228 10.63 -8.62 16.70
N SER A 229 9.61 -8.28 17.48
CA SER A 229 9.69 -7.24 18.49
C SER A 229 10.74 -7.52 19.59
N ALA A 230 11.01 -8.79 19.88
CA ALA A 230 12.04 -9.19 20.84
C ALA A 230 13.47 -9.11 20.26
N ASN A 231 13.63 -9.43 18.98
CA ASN A 231 14.94 -9.53 18.34
C ASN A 231 15.55 -8.18 17.95
N PHE A 232 14.73 -7.13 17.81
CA PHE A 232 15.18 -5.81 17.39
C PHE A 232 14.96 -4.77 18.48
N ALA A 233 16.02 -4.02 18.81
CA ALA A 233 15.93 -2.88 19.72
C ALA A 233 15.42 -1.63 19.01
N ASP A 234 15.70 -1.48 17.72
CA ASP A 234 15.25 -0.37 16.88
C ASP A 234 13.96 -0.75 16.16
N ASP A 235 12.91 0.06 16.38
CA ASP A 235 11.57 -0.19 15.85
C ASP A 235 11.49 -0.05 14.32
N HIS A 236 12.30 0.82 13.71
CA HIS A 236 12.35 0.96 12.26
C HIS A 236 13.11 -0.20 11.60
N ALA A 237 14.19 -0.70 12.22
CA ALA A 237 14.87 -1.89 11.74
C ALA A 237 13.94 -3.10 11.79
N MET A 238 13.18 -3.26 12.88
CA MET A 238 12.17 -4.31 13.03
C MET A 238 11.06 -4.16 11.99
N LEU A 239 10.54 -2.93 11.76
CA LEU A 239 9.49 -2.67 10.78
C LEU A 239 9.88 -3.14 9.37
N LYS A 240 11.14 -2.98 8.95
CA LYS A 240 11.61 -3.47 7.63
C LYS A 240 11.36 -4.96 7.44
N HIS A 241 11.60 -5.77 8.47
CA HIS A 241 11.33 -7.22 8.43
C HIS A 241 9.82 -7.51 8.51
N GLY A 242 9.09 -6.75 9.31
CA GLY A 242 7.63 -6.82 9.39
C GLY A 242 6.96 -6.52 8.04
N MET A 243 7.45 -5.53 7.30
CA MET A 243 6.94 -5.21 5.96
C MET A 243 7.03 -6.41 5.01
N VAL A 244 8.18 -7.12 5.01
CA VAL A 244 8.36 -8.32 4.17
C VAL A 244 7.42 -9.44 4.60
N MET A 245 7.25 -9.64 5.89
CA MET A 245 6.31 -10.64 6.43
C MET A 245 4.87 -10.36 5.97
N TYR A 246 4.41 -9.10 6.05
CA TYR A 246 3.08 -8.75 5.60
C TYR A 246 2.93 -8.76 4.08
N ASP A 247 3.96 -8.41 3.31
CA ASP A 247 3.99 -8.60 1.85
C ASP A 247 3.73 -10.08 1.49
N ALA A 248 4.42 -11.00 2.16
CA ALA A 248 4.25 -12.44 1.94
C ALA A 248 2.84 -12.93 2.35
N LEU A 249 2.35 -12.49 3.50
CA LEU A 249 1.03 -12.89 4.00
C LEU A 249 -0.10 -12.35 3.11
N TYR A 250 0.01 -11.12 2.63
CA TYR A 250 -0.95 -10.56 1.67
C TYR A 250 -0.92 -11.31 0.33
N THR A 251 0.26 -11.66 -0.18
CA THR A 251 0.40 -12.46 -1.40
C THR A 251 -0.28 -13.82 -1.23
N TRP A 252 -0.07 -14.49 -0.09
CA TRP A 252 -0.76 -15.73 0.22
C TRP A 252 -2.29 -15.54 0.28
N CYS A 253 -2.78 -14.51 0.95
CA CYS A 253 -4.21 -14.17 1.01
C CYS A 253 -4.82 -13.93 -0.38
N ARG A 254 -4.03 -13.40 -1.33
CA ARG A 254 -4.49 -13.07 -2.67
C ARG A 254 -4.58 -14.28 -3.59
N SER A 255 -3.56 -15.13 -3.61
CA SER A 255 -3.42 -16.11 -4.70
C SER A 255 -2.89 -17.49 -4.33
N LEU A 256 -2.45 -17.75 -3.08
CA LEU A 256 -1.73 -18.97 -2.75
C LEU A 256 -2.48 -19.90 -1.76
N GLN A 257 -3.73 -19.64 -1.46
CA GLN A 257 -4.49 -20.41 -0.46
C GLN A 257 -4.73 -21.88 -0.88
N ALA A 258 -4.70 -22.19 -2.18
CA ALA A 258 -4.86 -23.53 -2.70
C ALA A 258 -3.53 -24.30 -2.86
N GLU A 259 -2.39 -23.64 -2.60
CA GLU A 259 -1.08 -24.28 -2.70
C GLU A 259 -0.90 -25.35 -1.62
N THR A 260 -0.26 -26.46 -2.01
CA THR A 260 0.02 -27.61 -1.14
C THR A 260 1.50 -27.97 -1.19
N HIS A 261 1.95 -28.94 -0.38
CA HIS A 261 3.33 -29.42 -0.41
C HIS A 261 3.80 -29.98 -1.75
N ASN A 262 2.89 -30.27 -2.67
CA ASN A 262 3.19 -30.77 -4.01
C ASN A 262 3.22 -29.62 -5.05
N TRP A 263 3.57 -28.43 -4.61
CA TRP A 263 3.67 -27.31 -5.53
C TRP A 263 4.57 -27.63 -6.71
N PRO A 264 4.12 -27.43 -7.95
CA PRO A 264 4.99 -27.50 -9.10
C PRO A 264 6.09 -26.44 -8.95
N ALA A 265 7.29 -26.73 -9.46
CA ALA A 265 8.40 -25.76 -9.46
C ALA A 265 8.05 -24.56 -10.35
N THR A 266 7.17 -23.70 -9.89
CA THR A 266 6.93 -22.39 -10.50
C THR A 266 8.14 -21.51 -10.17
N LYS A 267 8.80 -21.00 -11.20
CA LYS A 267 9.91 -20.06 -11.00
C LYS A 267 9.40 -18.87 -10.18
N PRO A 268 10.15 -18.44 -9.14
CA PRO A 268 9.89 -17.16 -8.52
C PRO A 268 9.83 -16.07 -9.59
N LEU A 269 8.99 -15.06 -9.36
CA LEU A 269 9.01 -13.86 -10.19
C LEU A 269 10.45 -13.33 -10.29
N PRO A 270 10.90 -12.87 -11.46
CA PRO A 270 12.24 -12.33 -11.61
C PRO A 270 12.48 -11.27 -10.56
N GLN A 271 13.50 -11.47 -9.73
CA GLN A 271 13.92 -10.44 -8.79
C GLN A 271 14.39 -9.24 -9.63
N ALA A 272 13.82 -8.08 -9.36
CA ALA A 272 14.41 -6.84 -9.85
C ALA A 272 15.85 -6.80 -9.34
N ALA A 273 16.79 -6.60 -10.24
CA ALA A 273 18.20 -6.46 -9.87
C ALA A 273 18.32 -5.35 -8.81
N VAL A 274 18.97 -5.69 -7.70
CA VAL A 274 19.29 -4.79 -6.59
C VAL A 274 20.28 -3.73 -7.05
#